data_57029a6762a46fb82479f13cd1bc0f25
#
_entry.id   57029a6762a46fb82479f13cd1bc0f25
#
_cell.length_a   1.000
_cell.length_b   1.000
_cell.length_c   1.000
_cell.angle_alpha   90.00
_cell.angle_beta   90.00
_cell.angle_gamma   90.00
#
_symmetry.space_group_name_H-M   'P 1'
#
loop_
_entity.id
_entity.type
_entity.pdbx_description
1 polymer ?
#
loop_
_entity_poly.entity_id
_entity_poly.type
_entity_poly.pdbx_seq_one_letter_code
_entity_poly.pdbx_strand_id
1 'polypeptide(L)'
;MIIDAVKTGRKAGTVTQEGNMKYDYLIVGAGLFGAVFAREMTDQGKKCLVIEKRDHIAGNIYTEEVDGIHVHRYGAHIFHTSDKKIWQYVNRYTEFNQYINSPVAVYGDELYNLPFNMNTFSKMWGIKTPAEAKAIIDKQIMDAGIGEPANLEEQAIRLVGTDVYEKLIKG
;
A
#
# COMPACT_ATOMS: atom_id res chain seq x y z
N MET A 1 -4.21 -13.77 16.34
CA MET A 1 -2.89 -13.81 17.01
C MET A 1 -2.86 -12.74 18.09
N ILE A 2 -2.36 -13.04 19.27
CA ILE A 2 -2.18 -12.07 20.37
C ILE A 2 -0.69 -11.81 20.49
N ILE A 3 -0.30 -10.54 20.48
CA ILE A 3 1.09 -10.11 20.58
C ILE A 3 1.22 -9.33 21.88
N ASP A 4 2.02 -9.83 22.80
CA ASP A 4 2.36 -9.12 24.04
C ASP A 4 3.59 -8.23 23.78
N ALA A 5 3.38 -6.92 23.75
CA ALA A 5 4.43 -5.93 23.54
C ALA A 5 5.18 -5.60 24.85
N VAL A 6 5.41 -6.59 25.70
CA VAL A 6 6.27 -6.42 26.87
C VAL A 6 7.73 -6.65 26.48
N LYS A 7 8.63 -5.82 26.99
CA LYS A 7 10.10 -5.74 26.85
C LYS A 7 10.88 -7.05 26.87
N THR A 8 10.49 -8.08 26.18
CA THR A 8 11.30 -9.28 26.02
C THR A 8 11.14 -9.79 24.60
N GLY A 9 12.22 -9.91 23.86
CA GLY A 9 12.27 -10.45 22.50
C GLY A 9 11.70 -11.87 22.38
N ARG A 10 10.47 -12.07 22.75
CA ARG A 10 9.74 -13.33 22.64
C ARG A 10 8.94 -13.34 21.32
N LYS A 11 9.10 -14.42 20.60
CA LYS A 11 8.29 -14.78 19.42
C LYS A 11 6.80 -14.81 19.81
N ALA A 12 5.93 -14.50 18.83
CA ALA A 12 4.48 -14.68 18.96
C ALA A 12 4.16 -16.01 19.63
N GLY A 13 3.53 -15.96 20.79
CA GLY A 13 3.25 -17.14 21.62
C GLY A 13 1.78 -17.23 21.99
N THR A 14 1.32 -18.45 22.18
CA THR A 14 0.00 -18.76 22.75
C THR A 14 -0.08 -18.17 24.17
N VAL A 15 -1.15 -17.44 24.47
CA VAL A 15 -1.39 -16.96 25.85
C VAL A 15 -1.65 -18.17 26.72
N THR A 16 -0.69 -18.51 27.56
CA THR A 16 -0.95 -19.34 28.73
C THR A 16 -1.49 -18.43 29.84
N GLN A 17 -2.60 -18.85 30.47
CA GLN A 17 -3.18 -18.17 31.62
C GLN A 17 -2.18 -18.23 32.79
N GLU A 18 -1.35 -17.22 32.95
CA GLU A 18 -0.60 -16.99 34.19
C GLU A 18 -0.79 -15.53 34.62
N GLY A 19 -1.61 -15.38 35.67
CA GLY A 19 -1.75 -14.16 36.41
C GLY A 19 -2.65 -13.11 35.78
N ASN A 20 -3.33 -12.35 36.60
CA ASN A 20 -4.21 -11.24 36.25
C ASN A 20 -3.37 -10.04 35.71
N MET A 21 -2.78 -10.17 34.51
CA MET A 21 -2.03 -9.07 33.87
C MET A 21 -2.98 -7.96 33.50
N LYS A 22 -2.84 -6.82 34.13
CA LYS A 22 -3.54 -5.60 33.74
C LYS A 22 -2.78 -4.93 32.62
N TYR A 23 -3.48 -4.65 31.51
CA TYR A 23 -3.00 -3.84 30.41
C TYR A 23 -3.58 -2.43 30.52
N ASP A 24 -2.79 -1.43 30.14
CA ASP A 24 -3.24 -0.04 30.04
C ASP A 24 -4.00 0.20 28.74
N TYR A 25 -3.61 -0.51 27.67
CA TYR A 25 -4.20 -0.36 26.32
C TYR A 25 -4.46 -1.70 25.65
N LEU A 26 -5.63 -1.81 25.03
CA LEU A 26 -5.95 -2.85 24.06
C LEU A 26 -5.88 -2.23 22.66
N ILE A 27 -4.99 -2.76 21.81
CA ILE A 27 -4.78 -2.30 20.44
C ILE A 27 -5.30 -3.35 19.49
N VAL A 28 -6.27 -2.97 18.66
CA VAL A 28 -6.87 -3.86 17.68
C VAL A 28 -6.24 -3.61 16.31
N GLY A 29 -5.48 -4.59 15.84
CA GLY A 29 -4.71 -4.53 14.61
C GLY A 29 -3.22 -4.26 14.83
N ALA A 30 -2.38 -5.16 14.28
CA ALA A 30 -0.92 -5.08 14.32
C ALA A 30 -0.33 -4.53 13.01
N GLY A 31 -1.05 -3.66 12.34
CA GLY A 31 -0.53 -2.86 11.23
C GLY A 31 0.38 -1.74 11.72
N LEU A 32 0.89 -0.91 10.81
CA LEU A 32 1.87 0.12 11.13
C LEU A 32 1.39 1.09 12.22
N PHE A 33 0.13 1.52 12.16
CA PHE A 33 -0.45 2.42 13.18
C PHE A 33 -0.44 1.78 14.57
N GLY A 34 -0.97 0.55 14.69
CA GLY A 34 -1.01 -0.17 15.97
C GLY A 34 0.39 -0.46 16.53
N ALA A 35 1.33 -0.80 15.66
CA ALA A 35 2.72 -1.03 16.04
C ALA A 35 3.40 0.23 16.57
N VAL A 36 3.24 1.37 15.90
CA VAL A 36 3.78 2.65 16.35
C VAL A 36 3.16 3.09 17.66
N PHE A 37 1.83 3.01 17.80
CA PHE A 37 1.16 3.35 19.05
C PHE A 37 1.63 2.46 20.21
N ALA A 38 1.69 1.13 19.98
CA ALA A 38 2.17 0.19 21.00
C ALA A 38 3.61 0.52 21.44
N ARG A 39 4.46 0.86 20.47
CA ARG A 39 5.86 1.23 20.75
C ARG A 39 5.96 2.50 21.60
N GLU A 40 5.29 3.56 21.19
CA GLU A 40 5.30 4.84 21.89
C GLU A 40 4.75 4.72 23.32
N MET A 41 3.69 3.95 23.51
CA MET A 41 3.13 3.70 24.84
C MET A 41 4.05 2.82 25.70
N THR A 42 4.66 1.81 25.12
CA THR A 42 5.61 0.95 25.85
C THR A 42 6.85 1.74 26.29
N ASP A 43 7.35 2.65 25.49
CA ASP A 43 8.46 3.53 25.84
C ASP A 43 8.12 4.48 27.00
N GLN A 44 6.83 4.77 27.20
CA GLN A 44 6.31 5.51 28.36
C GLN A 44 5.98 4.60 29.56
N GLY A 45 6.36 3.33 29.51
CA GLY A 45 6.14 2.36 30.60
C GLY A 45 4.73 1.78 30.68
N LYS A 46 3.90 1.99 29.66
CA LYS A 46 2.55 1.43 29.57
C LYS A 46 2.58 -0.02 29.10
N LYS A 47 1.61 -0.81 29.52
CA LYS A 47 1.42 -2.18 29.09
C LYS A 47 0.37 -2.24 27.98
N CYS A 48 0.75 -2.73 26.81
CA CYS A 48 -0.13 -2.83 25.67
C CYS A 48 -0.41 -4.30 25.33
N LEU A 49 -1.68 -4.61 25.09
CA LEU A 49 -2.10 -5.86 24.46
C LEU A 49 -2.49 -5.56 23.01
N VAL A 50 -1.81 -6.21 22.07
CA VAL A 50 -2.12 -6.07 20.64
C VAL A 50 -2.79 -7.35 20.16
N ILE A 51 -3.96 -7.23 19.56
CA ILE A 51 -4.68 -8.34 18.93
C ILE A 51 -4.73 -8.13 17.41
N GLU A 52 -4.50 -9.21 16.64
CA GLU A 52 -4.49 -9.18 15.18
C GLU A 52 -5.38 -10.28 14.61
N LYS A 53 -6.17 -9.93 13.60
CA LYS A 53 -7.08 -10.86 12.91
C LYS A 53 -6.33 -11.82 11.98
N ARG A 54 -5.30 -11.31 11.31
CA ARG A 54 -4.47 -12.08 10.37
C ARG A 54 -3.51 -12.99 11.14
N ASP A 55 -2.97 -13.97 10.46
CA ASP A 55 -1.94 -14.88 10.99
C ASP A 55 -0.53 -14.27 11.00
N HIS A 56 -0.41 -13.02 10.58
CA HIS A 56 0.83 -12.25 10.52
C HIS A 56 0.62 -10.82 11.05
N ILE A 57 1.71 -10.18 11.46
CA ILE A 57 1.76 -8.74 11.79
C ILE A 57 2.02 -7.89 10.53
N ALA A 58 2.21 -6.59 10.72
CA ALA A 58 2.51 -5.56 9.72
C ALA A 58 1.29 -5.12 8.87
N GLY A 59 0.13 -5.78 8.98
CA GLY A 59 -1.07 -5.35 8.26
C GLY A 59 -0.85 -5.34 6.74
N ASN A 60 -1.19 -4.24 6.08
CA ASN A 60 -1.08 -4.14 4.62
C ASN A 60 0.35 -3.98 4.09
N ILE A 61 1.32 -3.62 4.95
CA ILE A 61 2.74 -3.54 4.55
C ILE A 61 3.46 -4.88 4.67
N TYR A 62 2.72 -5.96 4.98
CA TYR A 62 3.31 -7.29 5.10
C TYR A 62 3.93 -7.74 3.78
N THR A 63 5.19 -8.14 3.87
CA THR A 63 5.99 -8.65 2.78
C THR A 63 6.54 -10.01 3.19
N GLU A 64 6.48 -10.98 2.32
CA GLU A 64 7.09 -12.30 2.50
C GLU A 64 8.13 -12.55 1.42
N GLU A 65 9.08 -13.41 1.71
CA GLU A 65 10.05 -13.87 0.72
C GLU A 65 9.59 -15.21 0.15
N VAL A 66 9.43 -15.25 -1.18
CA VAL A 66 9.06 -16.45 -1.92
C VAL A 66 10.12 -16.65 -3.01
N ASP A 67 10.85 -17.73 -2.97
CA ASP A 67 11.93 -18.07 -3.92
C ASP A 67 12.97 -16.96 -4.12
N GLY A 68 13.32 -16.26 -3.02
CA GLY A 68 14.26 -15.14 -3.03
C GLY A 68 13.69 -13.81 -3.52
N ILE A 69 12.38 -13.75 -3.74
CA ILE A 69 11.67 -12.53 -4.19
C ILE A 69 10.82 -11.99 -3.05
N HIS A 70 10.93 -10.68 -2.79
CA HIS A 70 10.07 -10.00 -1.83
C HIS A 70 8.69 -9.74 -2.43
N VAL A 71 7.68 -10.43 -1.91
CA VAL A 71 6.30 -10.33 -2.37
C VAL A 71 5.47 -9.49 -1.39
N HIS A 72 4.95 -8.37 -1.87
CA HIS A 72 4.00 -7.53 -1.14
C HIS A 72 2.59 -8.13 -1.26
N ARG A 73 2.11 -8.79 -0.21
CA ARG A 73 0.84 -9.56 -0.23
C ARG A 73 -0.40 -8.71 -0.50
N TYR A 74 -0.37 -7.44 -0.18
CA TYR A 74 -1.54 -6.53 -0.23
C TYR A 74 -1.30 -5.33 -1.15
N GLY A 75 -0.47 -5.52 -2.17
CA GLY A 75 -0.06 -4.48 -3.10
C GLY A 75 1.23 -3.78 -2.66
N ALA A 76 1.85 -3.07 -3.59
CA ALA A 76 3.12 -2.41 -3.35
C ALA A 76 3.00 -1.30 -2.30
N HIS A 77 3.80 -1.41 -1.24
CA HIS A 77 3.87 -0.44 -0.17
C HIS A 77 5.31 0.05 -0.04
N ILE A 78 5.63 1.12 -0.75
CA ILE A 78 6.90 1.81 -0.61
C ILE A 78 6.75 2.95 0.40
N PHE A 79 7.76 3.13 1.25
CA PHE A 79 7.79 4.26 2.17
C PHE A 79 8.42 5.48 1.51
N HIS A 80 7.73 6.60 1.58
CA HIS A 80 8.27 7.91 1.21
C HIS A 80 7.72 9.00 2.13
N THR A 81 8.51 10.01 2.42
CA THR A 81 8.09 11.17 3.20
C THR A 81 8.99 12.36 2.91
N SER A 82 8.44 13.56 2.92
CA SER A 82 9.16 14.84 2.94
C SER A 82 9.38 15.37 4.37
N ASP A 83 8.74 14.78 5.37
CA ASP A 83 8.88 15.16 6.78
C ASP A 83 10.14 14.54 7.38
N LYS A 84 11.10 15.40 7.74
CA LYS A 84 12.37 14.99 8.35
C LYS A 84 12.19 14.28 9.68
N LYS A 85 11.17 14.63 10.48
CA LYS A 85 10.92 13.99 11.78
C LYS A 85 10.44 12.57 11.60
N ILE A 86 9.54 12.35 10.64
CA ILE A 86 9.05 11.01 10.29
C ILE A 86 10.21 10.18 9.75
N TRP A 87 11.03 10.74 8.85
CA TRP A 87 12.21 10.06 8.32
C TRP A 87 13.18 9.64 9.43
N GLN A 88 13.51 10.54 10.35
CA GLN A 88 14.36 10.25 11.51
C GLN A 88 13.75 9.20 12.44
N TYR A 89 12.43 9.23 12.60
CA TYR A 89 11.72 8.26 13.43
C TYR A 89 11.84 6.83 12.87
N VAL A 90 11.51 6.64 11.61
CA VAL A 90 11.52 5.30 10.99
C VAL A 90 12.92 4.71 10.87
N ASN A 91 13.93 5.55 10.61
CA ASN A 91 15.33 5.12 10.56
C ASN A 91 15.92 4.66 11.91
N ARG A 92 15.19 4.83 13.03
CA ARG A 92 15.55 4.20 14.30
C ARG A 92 15.29 2.69 14.32
N TYR A 93 14.48 2.19 13.40
CA TYR A 93 14.00 0.81 13.39
C TYR A 93 14.43 -0.01 12.18
N THR A 94 14.78 0.66 11.08
CA THR A 94 15.17 0.00 9.84
C THR A 94 16.07 0.88 8.99
N GLU A 95 16.83 0.26 8.11
CA GLU A 95 17.54 0.93 7.02
C GLU A 95 16.73 0.83 5.73
N PHE A 96 16.77 1.88 4.91
CA PHE A 96 16.12 1.93 3.60
C PHE A 96 17.16 1.79 2.51
N ASN A 97 16.91 0.91 1.55
CA ASN A 97 17.82 0.58 0.45
C ASN A 97 17.77 1.57 -0.73
N GLN A 98 17.06 2.68 -0.59
CA GLN A 98 16.86 3.70 -1.65
C GLN A 98 16.28 3.08 -2.95
N TYR A 99 15.39 2.11 -2.81
CA TYR A 99 14.77 1.43 -3.93
C TYR A 99 14.05 2.40 -4.86
N ILE A 100 14.39 2.34 -6.16
CA ILE A 100 13.70 3.13 -7.19
C ILE A 100 12.48 2.33 -7.66
N ASN A 101 11.30 2.77 -7.26
CA ASN A 101 10.06 2.12 -7.65
C ASN A 101 9.72 2.44 -9.11
N SER A 102 9.69 1.43 -9.95
CA SER A 102 9.30 1.50 -11.36
C SER A 102 8.26 0.43 -11.66
N PRO A 103 7.01 0.63 -11.22
CA PRO A 103 5.98 -0.37 -11.39
C PRO A 103 5.60 -0.55 -12.85
N VAL A 104 5.21 -1.77 -13.20
CA VAL A 104 4.74 -2.15 -14.53
C VAL A 104 3.39 -2.82 -14.37
N ALA A 105 2.40 -2.38 -15.16
CA ALA A 105 1.13 -3.07 -15.29
C ALA A 105 1.19 -4.12 -16.40
N VAL A 106 0.57 -5.26 -16.17
CA VAL A 106 0.40 -6.33 -17.15
C VAL A 106 -1.07 -6.41 -17.54
N TYR A 107 -1.36 -6.32 -18.83
CA TYR A 107 -2.71 -6.50 -19.37
C TYR A 107 -2.64 -7.47 -20.55
N GLY A 108 -3.11 -8.70 -20.37
CA GLY A 108 -2.87 -9.76 -21.35
C GLY A 108 -1.36 -9.96 -21.59
N ASP A 109 -0.94 -9.81 -22.83
CA ASP A 109 0.49 -9.90 -23.24
C ASP A 109 1.17 -8.51 -23.30
N GLU A 110 0.51 -7.45 -22.87
CA GLU A 110 1.01 -6.07 -22.92
C GLU A 110 1.58 -5.64 -21.57
N LEU A 111 2.71 -4.92 -21.60
CA LEU A 111 3.35 -4.32 -20.43
C LEU A 111 3.28 -2.81 -20.51
N TYR A 112 2.83 -2.14 -19.46
CA TYR A 112 2.70 -0.69 -19.40
C TYR A 112 3.42 -0.08 -18.21
N ASN A 113 4.12 1.04 -18.42
CA ASN A 113 4.73 1.79 -17.33
C ASN A 113 3.67 2.44 -16.43
N LEU A 114 3.91 2.38 -15.11
CA LEU A 114 3.11 3.07 -14.09
C LEU A 114 4.00 4.02 -13.26
N PRO A 115 3.45 5.14 -12.77
CA PRO A 115 2.16 5.71 -13.18
C PRO A 115 2.13 5.93 -14.69
N PHE A 116 0.95 5.88 -15.31
CA PHE A 116 0.85 6.06 -16.74
C PHE A 116 1.38 7.43 -17.20
N ASN A 117 2.11 7.41 -18.27
CA ASN A 117 2.87 8.55 -18.81
C ASN A 117 2.98 8.44 -20.33
N MET A 118 3.78 9.28 -20.98
CA MET A 118 3.91 9.24 -22.43
C MET A 118 4.41 7.90 -22.99
N ASN A 119 5.26 7.15 -22.24
CA ASN A 119 5.66 5.81 -22.69
C ASN A 119 4.47 4.85 -22.71
N THR A 120 3.60 4.93 -21.69
CA THR A 120 2.35 4.18 -21.63
C THR A 120 1.45 4.50 -22.81
N PHE A 121 1.21 5.79 -23.07
CA PHE A 121 0.32 6.25 -24.16
C PHE A 121 0.89 5.98 -25.54
N SER A 122 2.21 6.16 -25.72
CA SER A 122 2.88 5.81 -26.98
C SER A 122 2.76 4.32 -27.30
N LYS A 123 2.89 3.47 -26.30
CA LYS A 123 2.72 2.04 -26.47
C LYS A 123 1.27 1.67 -26.74
N MET A 124 0.32 2.27 -26.03
CA MET A 124 -1.10 1.96 -26.13
C MET A 124 -1.71 2.39 -27.46
N TRP A 125 -1.32 3.58 -27.96
CA TRP A 125 -1.96 4.24 -29.10
C TRP A 125 -1.03 4.57 -30.27
N GLY A 126 0.28 4.29 -30.16
CA GLY A 126 1.25 4.59 -31.23
C GLY A 126 1.53 6.08 -31.44
N ILE A 127 1.20 6.93 -30.48
CA ILE A 127 1.34 8.39 -30.52
C ILE A 127 2.69 8.88 -30.01
N LYS A 128 3.02 10.13 -30.29
CA LYS A 128 4.32 10.70 -29.93
C LYS A 128 4.25 11.94 -29.04
N THR A 129 3.09 12.58 -28.97
CA THR A 129 2.95 13.86 -28.27
C THR A 129 1.85 13.86 -27.21
N PRO A 130 1.97 14.67 -26.15
CA PRO A 130 0.91 14.84 -25.17
C PRO A 130 -0.40 15.37 -25.76
N ALA A 131 -0.33 16.17 -26.82
CA ALA A 131 -1.52 16.70 -27.47
C ALA A 131 -2.35 15.59 -28.15
N GLU A 132 -1.68 14.63 -28.79
CA GLU A 132 -2.35 13.45 -29.37
C GLU A 132 -2.98 12.58 -28.29
N ALA A 133 -2.25 12.35 -27.16
CA ALA A 133 -2.79 11.60 -26.02
C ALA A 133 -4.06 12.28 -25.48
N LYS A 134 -4.00 13.59 -25.26
CA LYS A 134 -5.14 14.36 -24.78
C LYS A 134 -6.33 14.25 -25.72
N ALA A 135 -6.11 14.37 -27.02
CA ALA A 135 -7.17 14.29 -28.02
C ALA A 135 -7.88 12.92 -28.00
N ILE A 136 -7.13 11.81 -27.81
CA ILE A 136 -7.71 10.46 -27.69
C ILE A 136 -8.53 10.35 -26.40
N ILE A 137 -7.98 10.80 -25.28
CA ILE A 137 -8.67 10.78 -23.99
C ILE A 137 -9.95 11.60 -24.04
N ASP A 138 -9.87 12.85 -24.53
CA ASP A 138 -11.04 13.73 -24.65
C ASP A 138 -12.13 13.09 -25.54
N LYS A 139 -11.71 12.44 -26.64
CA LYS A 139 -12.65 11.72 -27.52
C LYS A 139 -13.33 10.57 -26.79
N GLN A 140 -12.57 9.73 -26.07
CA GLN A 140 -13.13 8.60 -25.33
C GLN A 140 -14.09 9.03 -24.21
N ILE A 141 -13.75 10.13 -23.51
CA ILE A 141 -14.64 10.74 -22.51
C ILE A 141 -15.96 11.21 -23.15
N MET A 142 -15.87 11.86 -24.31
CA MET A 142 -17.04 12.33 -25.04
C MET A 142 -17.89 11.15 -25.56
N ASP A 143 -17.24 10.13 -26.13
CA ASP A 143 -17.90 8.93 -26.67
C ASP A 143 -18.59 8.13 -25.55
N ALA A 144 -18.06 8.11 -24.34
CA ALA A 144 -18.66 7.47 -23.17
C ALA A 144 -19.94 8.18 -22.70
N GLY A 145 -20.11 9.46 -22.98
CA GLY A 145 -21.33 10.22 -22.72
C GLY A 145 -21.73 10.30 -21.24
N ILE A 146 -20.79 10.12 -20.31
CA ILE A 146 -21.05 10.11 -18.88
C ILE A 146 -21.22 11.55 -18.38
N GLY A 147 -22.40 11.86 -17.88
CA GLY A 147 -22.73 13.13 -17.23
C GLY A 147 -22.18 13.22 -15.81
N GLU A 148 -23.02 13.20 -14.81
CA GLU A 148 -22.62 13.08 -13.41
C GLU A 148 -22.34 11.61 -13.09
N PRO A 149 -21.11 11.24 -12.70
CA PRO A 149 -20.74 9.84 -12.48
C PRO A 149 -21.47 9.26 -11.25
N ALA A 150 -22.08 8.09 -11.41
CA ALA A 150 -22.81 7.41 -10.37
C ALA A 150 -21.95 6.43 -9.56
N ASN A 151 -20.76 6.09 -10.04
CA ASN A 151 -19.87 5.10 -9.43
C ASN A 151 -18.41 5.41 -9.80
N LEU A 152 -17.49 4.60 -9.22
CA LEU A 152 -16.05 4.77 -9.41
C LEU A 152 -15.59 4.50 -10.85
N GLU A 153 -16.22 3.56 -11.56
CA GLU A 153 -15.93 3.24 -12.96
C GLU A 153 -16.21 4.45 -13.86
N GLU A 154 -17.41 5.00 -13.76
CA GLU A 154 -17.81 6.18 -14.51
C GLU A 154 -16.92 7.39 -14.21
N GLN A 155 -16.57 7.58 -12.93
CA GLN A 155 -15.64 8.62 -12.52
C GLN A 155 -14.25 8.42 -13.13
N ALA A 156 -13.74 7.20 -13.16
CA ALA A 156 -12.43 6.90 -13.74
C ALA A 156 -12.44 7.13 -15.27
N ILE A 157 -13.44 6.61 -16.00
CA ILE A 157 -13.57 6.81 -17.45
C ILE A 157 -13.65 8.29 -17.78
N ARG A 158 -14.40 9.07 -17.00
CA ARG A 158 -14.53 10.52 -17.18
C ARG A 158 -13.21 11.27 -16.98
N LEU A 159 -12.28 10.73 -16.22
CA LEU A 159 -10.98 11.37 -15.95
C LEU A 159 -9.88 10.96 -16.94
N VAL A 160 -9.84 9.69 -17.32
CA VAL A 160 -8.69 9.12 -18.03
C VAL A 160 -9.04 8.42 -19.36
N GLY A 161 -10.31 8.35 -19.71
CA GLY A 161 -10.80 7.65 -20.90
C GLY A 161 -10.96 6.14 -20.68
N THR A 162 -11.64 5.48 -21.61
CA THR A 162 -12.02 4.08 -21.51
C THR A 162 -10.81 3.14 -21.56
N ASP A 163 -9.85 3.36 -22.46
CA ASP A 163 -8.71 2.46 -22.64
C ASP A 163 -7.81 2.41 -21.39
N VAL A 164 -7.54 3.57 -20.80
CA VAL A 164 -6.73 3.65 -19.56
C VAL A 164 -7.47 2.98 -18.40
N TYR A 165 -8.79 3.20 -18.31
CA TYR A 165 -9.60 2.54 -17.29
C TYR A 165 -9.55 1.02 -17.45
N GLU A 166 -9.89 0.49 -18.63
CA GLU A 166 -9.99 -0.95 -18.88
C GLU A 166 -8.64 -1.68 -18.70
N LYS A 167 -7.55 -1.06 -19.18
CA LYS A 167 -6.24 -1.71 -19.20
C LYS A 167 -5.42 -1.53 -17.92
N LEU A 168 -5.62 -0.43 -17.17
CA LEU A 168 -4.70 -0.05 -16.10
C LEU A 168 -5.37 0.18 -14.73
N ILE A 169 -6.70 0.27 -14.66
CA ILE A 169 -7.42 0.60 -13.42
C ILE A 169 -8.38 -0.49 -13.01
N LYS A 170 -9.11 -1.07 -13.97
CA LYS A 170 -10.16 -2.05 -13.71
C LYS A 170 -9.63 -3.34 -13.08
N GLY A 171 -8.41 -3.79 -13.40
CA GLY A 171 -7.71 -4.93 -12.79
C GLY A 171 -8.33 -6.29 -13.08
#